data_d2ab2b049bef550578e36bc35002a19a
#
_entry.id   d2ab2b049bef550578e36bc35002a19a
#
_cell.length_a   1.000
_cell.length_b   1.000
_cell.length_c   1.000
_cell.angle_alpha   90.00
_cell.angle_beta   90.00
_cell.angle_gamma   90.00
#
_symmetry.space_group_name_H-M   'P 1'
#
loop_
_entity.id
_entity.type
_entity.pdbx_description
1 polymer ?
#
loop_
_entity_poly.entity_id
_entity_poly.type
_entity_poly.pdbx_seq_one_letter_code
_entity_poly.pdbx_strand_id
1 'polypeptide(L)'
;MDFEIRQDIESVLEITGMTIEELANELKTTRATISNWLNNRANISARHLDAFYSYVYSKGIRLNRIKEQFYREDMLNKNEVLLFHGAKTMIDGELSLQHNKNINDFGNGFYCGESLEQSVMFVATYPKSSLYMLKFNQTGLKKKEYSVDREWMLTIAYHRERLNEYANNKLIKKIASANENIDYIVAPIADNRMFEIIDSFIDGEITDVQCQHCLSATNLGMQYVFISQKALSNITMLERCYLCENEKNAYLNARQESFSMNQDKVKIARKQYRNHGDYIEDILR
;
A
#
# COMPACT_ATOMS: atom_id res chain seq x y z
N MET A 1 18.28 2.60 -3.44
CA MET A 1 18.15 1.55 -4.50
C MET A 1 17.77 2.23 -5.81
N ASP A 2 18.47 1.93 -6.88
CA ASP A 2 18.19 2.47 -8.22
C ASP A 2 17.16 1.61 -8.97
N PHE A 3 16.69 2.10 -10.13
CA PHE A 3 15.81 1.33 -11.00
C PHE A 3 16.62 0.30 -11.80
N GLU A 4 16.09 -0.93 -11.93
CA GLU A 4 16.71 -2.03 -12.70
C GLU A 4 16.45 -1.89 -14.21
N ILE A 5 16.72 -0.70 -14.75
CA ILE A 5 16.39 -0.32 -16.13
C ILE A 5 16.95 -1.27 -17.19
N ARG A 6 18.10 -1.87 -16.94
CA ARG A 6 18.70 -2.84 -17.86
C ARG A 6 17.81 -4.06 -18.02
N GLN A 7 17.41 -4.68 -16.91
CA GLN A 7 16.55 -5.85 -16.91
C GLN A 7 15.20 -5.53 -17.54
N ASP A 8 14.67 -4.33 -17.27
CA ASP A 8 13.40 -3.88 -17.84
C ASP A 8 13.46 -3.72 -19.35
N ILE A 9 14.56 -3.16 -19.89
CA ILE A 9 14.76 -3.07 -21.33
C ILE A 9 14.90 -4.47 -21.95
N GLU A 10 15.72 -5.35 -21.35
CA GLU A 10 15.90 -6.74 -21.81
C GLU A 10 14.54 -7.48 -21.87
N SER A 11 13.74 -7.39 -20.80
CA SER A 11 12.40 -8.00 -20.73
C SER A 11 11.46 -7.43 -21.80
N VAL A 12 11.47 -6.13 -22.03
CA VAL A 12 10.62 -5.50 -23.06
C VAL A 12 11.01 -5.93 -24.47
N LEU A 13 12.31 -6.00 -24.77
CA LEU A 13 12.79 -6.50 -26.06
C LEU A 13 12.38 -7.96 -26.28
N GLU A 14 12.47 -8.80 -25.26
CA GLU A 14 12.05 -10.21 -25.32
C GLU A 14 10.53 -10.34 -25.53
N ILE A 15 9.72 -9.64 -24.74
CA ILE A 15 8.25 -9.68 -24.82
C ILE A 15 7.75 -9.18 -26.19
N THR A 16 8.37 -8.14 -26.72
CA THR A 16 7.91 -7.49 -27.95
C THR A 16 8.54 -8.07 -29.23
N GLY A 17 9.64 -8.79 -29.12
CA GLY A 17 10.48 -9.21 -30.24
C GLY A 17 11.18 -8.05 -30.97
N MET A 18 11.16 -6.85 -30.39
CA MET A 18 11.79 -5.66 -30.99
C MET A 18 13.32 -5.73 -30.92
N THR A 19 13.95 -5.16 -31.93
CA THR A 19 15.38 -4.87 -31.91
C THR A 19 15.69 -3.60 -31.09
N ILE A 20 16.95 -3.47 -30.66
CA ILE A 20 17.42 -2.24 -29.97
C ILE A 20 17.21 -0.99 -30.86
N GLU A 21 17.31 -1.14 -32.17
CA GLU A 21 17.16 -0.04 -33.13
C GLU A 21 15.69 0.42 -33.22
N GLU A 22 14.75 -0.53 -33.28
CA GLU A 22 13.32 -0.23 -33.27
C GLU A 22 12.90 0.44 -31.95
N LEU A 23 13.36 -0.06 -30.80
CA LEU A 23 13.12 0.59 -29.51
C LEU A 23 13.72 2.01 -29.46
N ALA A 24 14.93 2.22 -30.00
CA ALA A 24 15.56 3.53 -30.03
C ALA A 24 14.74 4.53 -30.87
N ASN A 25 14.21 4.09 -32.02
CA ASN A 25 13.36 4.91 -32.87
C ASN A 25 12.06 5.31 -32.15
N GLU A 26 11.40 4.37 -31.48
CA GLU A 26 10.19 4.63 -30.68
C GLU A 26 10.45 5.65 -29.56
N LEU A 27 11.59 5.54 -28.88
CA LEU A 27 11.99 6.45 -27.81
C LEU A 27 12.63 7.75 -28.31
N LYS A 28 12.71 7.95 -29.64
CA LYS A 28 13.36 9.11 -30.26
C LYS A 28 14.79 9.35 -29.75
N THR A 29 15.55 8.27 -29.67
CA THR A 29 16.96 8.24 -29.25
C THR A 29 17.81 7.44 -30.24
N THR A 30 19.04 7.12 -29.90
CA THR A 30 19.94 6.33 -30.76
C THR A 30 20.12 4.92 -30.23
N ARG A 31 20.41 3.96 -31.14
CA ARG A 31 20.82 2.61 -30.78
C ARG A 31 22.00 2.61 -29.78
N ALA A 32 22.96 3.51 -29.97
CA ALA A 32 24.11 3.63 -29.08
C ALA A 32 23.70 4.03 -27.66
N THR A 33 22.70 4.90 -27.53
CA THR A 33 22.15 5.32 -26.23
C THR A 33 21.53 4.13 -25.48
N ILE A 34 20.67 3.35 -26.13
CA ILE A 34 20.06 2.15 -25.52
C ILE A 34 21.13 1.13 -25.16
N SER A 35 22.12 0.90 -26.08
CA SER A 35 23.22 0.00 -25.81
C SER A 35 24.11 0.43 -24.62
N ASN A 36 24.25 1.74 -24.39
CA ASN A 36 24.99 2.24 -23.24
C ASN A 36 24.19 1.99 -21.92
N TRP A 37 22.87 2.11 -21.92
CA TRP A 37 22.04 1.76 -20.76
C TRP A 37 22.11 0.26 -20.45
N LEU A 38 21.96 -0.59 -21.47
CA LEU A 38 22.06 -2.04 -21.33
C LEU A 38 23.44 -2.51 -20.81
N ASN A 39 24.49 -1.77 -21.10
CA ASN A 39 25.86 -2.10 -20.66
C ASN A 39 26.32 -1.30 -19.43
N ASN A 40 25.43 -0.57 -18.76
CA ASN A 40 25.73 0.29 -17.61
C ASN A 40 26.85 1.32 -17.87
N ARG A 41 26.99 1.77 -19.13
CA ARG A 41 27.99 2.76 -19.54
C ARG A 41 27.51 4.21 -19.40
N ALA A 42 26.22 4.40 -19.24
CA ALA A 42 25.59 5.70 -19.02
C ALA A 42 24.34 5.55 -18.16
N ASN A 43 24.12 6.53 -17.27
CA ASN A 43 22.89 6.63 -16.51
C ASN A 43 21.77 7.13 -17.42
N ILE A 44 20.57 6.59 -17.25
CA ILE A 44 19.38 7.06 -17.94
C ILE A 44 18.88 8.35 -17.28
N SER A 45 18.55 9.36 -18.07
CA SER A 45 17.95 10.59 -17.54
C SER A 45 16.50 10.38 -17.17
N ALA A 46 15.96 11.20 -16.25
CA ALA A 46 14.55 11.15 -15.83
C ALA A 46 13.57 11.24 -17.02
N ARG A 47 13.91 12.06 -18.04
CA ARG A 47 13.12 12.18 -19.27
C ARG A 47 13.06 10.86 -20.06
N HIS A 48 14.18 10.17 -20.17
CA HIS A 48 14.23 8.90 -20.91
C HIS A 48 13.62 7.75 -20.11
N LEU A 49 13.72 7.77 -18.78
CA LEU A 49 12.98 6.85 -17.92
C LEU A 49 11.48 6.97 -18.17
N ASP A 50 10.94 8.17 -18.08
CA ASP A 50 9.53 8.38 -18.30
C ASP A 50 9.10 8.03 -19.72
N ALA A 51 9.88 8.38 -20.72
CA ALA A 51 9.62 8.01 -22.12
C ALA A 51 9.57 6.49 -22.31
N PHE A 52 10.52 5.75 -21.73
CA PHE A 52 10.56 4.29 -21.82
C PHE A 52 9.34 3.64 -21.16
N TYR A 53 9.08 3.93 -19.89
CA TYR A 53 7.97 3.30 -19.18
C TYR A 53 6.59 3.74 -19.71
N SER A 54 6.44 4.99 -20.15
CA SER A 54 5.22 5.46 -20.81
C SER A 54 4.98 4.74 -22.14
N TYR A 55 6.03 4.53 -22.93
CA TYR A 55 5.96 3.76 -24.17
C TYR A 55 5.52 2.31 -23.89
N VAL A 56 6.20 1.63 -22.99
CA VAL A 56 5.91 0.24 -22.59
C VAL A 56 4.45 0.12 -22.11
N TYR A 57 4.01 1.04 -21.26
CA TYR A 57 2.65 1.07 -20.76
C TYR A 57 1.61 1.31 -21.89
N SER A 58 1.92 2.17 -22.86
CA SER A 58 1.06 2.44 -24.02
C SER A 58 0.87 1.23 -24.95
N LYS A 59 1.87 0.33 -24.99
CA LYS A 59 1.78 -0.95 -25.73
C LYS A 59 1.00 -2.04 -24.98
N GLY A 60 0.40 -1.72 -23.83
CA GLY A 60 -0.37 -2.66 -23.02
C GLY A 60 0.48 -3.52 -22.09
N ILE A 61 1.81 -3.34 -22.04
CA ILE A 61 2.71 -4.09 -21.18
C ILE A 61 2.68 -3.50 -19.78
N ARG A 62 2.24 -4.28 -18.81
CA ARG A 62 2.14 -3.91 -17.40
C ARG A 62 3.34 -4.45 -16.64
N LEU A 63 4.51 -3.82 -16.87
CA LEU A 63 5.80 -4.32 -16.42
C LEU A 63 5.85 -4.59 -14.90
N ASN A 64 5.31 -3.66 -14.09
CA ASN A 64 5.24 -3.84 -12.65
C ASN A 64 4.37 -5.04 -12.21
N ARG A 65 3.35 -5.39 -13.01
CA ARG A 65 2.52 -6.60 -12.79
C ARG A 65 3.26 -7.88 -13.16
N ILE A 66 4.02 -7.84 -14.25
CA ILE A 66 4.85 -8.98 -14.68
C ILE A 66 5.90 -9.27 -13.59
N LYS A 67 6.56 -8.25 -13.06
CA LYS A 67 7.51 -8.39 -11.96
C LYS A 67 6.86 -8.93 -10.69
N GLU A 68 5.69 -8.41 -10.32
CA GLU A 68 4.91 -8.95 -9.20
C GLU A 68 4.69 -10.45 -9.36
N GLN A 69 4.28 -10.90 -10.55
CA GLN A 69 4.02 -12.31 -10.81
C GLN A 69 5.28 -13.15 -10.68
N PHE A 70 6.41 -12.73 -11.26
CA PHE A 70 7.68 -13.43 -11.12
C PHE A 70 8.12 -13.57 -9.66
N TYR A 71 8.04 -12.49 -8.87
CA TYR A 71 8.40 -12.57 -7.46
C TYR A 71 7.47 -13.48 -6.66
N ARG A 72 6.17 -13.55 -7.00
CA ARG A 72 5.24 -14.46 -6.32
C ARG A 72 5.48 -15.92 -6.69
N GLU A 73 5.83 -16.22 -7.94
CA GLU A 73 6.02 -17.58 -8.43
C GLU A 73 7.39 -18.15 -8.07
N ASP A 74 8.46 -17.35 -8.22
CA ASP A 74 9.84 -17.86 -8.19
C ASP A 74 10.56 -17.66 -6.85
N MET A 75 10.13 -16.71 -6.02
CA MET A 75 10.97 -16.24 -4.91
C MET A 75 10.37 -16.39 -3.52
N LEU A 76 9.13 -16.82 -3.40
CA LEU A 76 8.48 -16.90 -2.10
C LEU A 76 8.50 -18.32 -1.52
N ASN A 77 9.12 -18.44 -0.35
CA ASN A 77 8.99 -19.63 0.48
C ASN A 77 7.71 -19.56 1.33
N LYS A 78 7.30 -20.68 1.94
CA LYS A 78 6.06 -20.81 2.72
C LYS A 78 5.85 -19.72 3.79
N ASN A 79 6.93 -19.17 4.34
CA ASN A 79 6.89 -18.15 5.40
C ASN A 79 7.22 -16.73 4.86
N GLU A 80 7.29 -16.55 3.56
CA GLU A 80 7.59 -15.29 2.91
C GLU A 80 6.36 -14.74 2.21
N VAL A 81 6.23 -13.43 2.21
CA VAL A 81 5.17 -12.71 1.51
C VAL A 81 5.77 -11.58 0.70
N LEU A 82 5.20 -11.33 -0.48
CA LEU A 82 5.50 -10.16 -1.28
C LEU A 82 4.61 -9.02 -0.83
N LEU A 83 5.24 -7.90 -0.48
CA LEU A 83 4.58 -6.69 -0.03
C LEU A 83 5.00 -5.50 -0.89
N PHE A 84 4.18 -4.46 -0.87
CA PHE A 84 4.40 -3.24 -1.63
C PHE A 84 4.42 -2.04 -0.72
N HIS A 85 5.40 -1.15 -0.95
CA HIS A 85 5.47 0.12 -0.24
C HIS A 85 5.50 1.27 -1.23
N GLY A 86 4.48 2.12 -1.19
CA GLY A 86 4.46 3.38 -1.93
C GLY A 86 5.16 4.48 -1.13
N ALA A 87 6.21 5.07 -1.70
CA ALA A 87 6.93 6.18 -1.10
C ALA A 87 6.74 7.47 -1.91
N LYS A 88 6.51 8.60 -1.25
CA LYS A 88 6.37 9.94 -1.90
C LYS A 88 7.64 10.39 -2.60
N THR A 89 8.78 9.91 -2.11
CA THR A 89 10.13 10.14 -2.66
C THR A 89 10.91 8.84 -2.59
N MET A 90 12.15 8.85 -3.09
CA MET A 90 13.07 7.72 -2.90
C MET A 90 13.32 7.46 -1.42
N ILE A 91 13.29 6.18 -1.03
CA ILE A 91 13.82 5.75 0.28
C ILE A 91 15.34 5.76 0.18
N ASP A 92 15.96 6.56 1.03
CA ASP A 92 17.40 6.67 1.15
C ASP A 92 17.86 6.01 2.46
N GLY A 93 18.81 5.08 2.37
CA GLY A 93 19.31 4.32 3.50
C GLY A 93 18.45 3.13 3.92
N GLU A 94 18.57 2.73 5.19
CA GLU A 94 17.88 1.59 5.78
C GLU A 94 16.42 1.91 6.14
N LEU A 95 15.58 0.88 6.14
CA LEU A 95 14.19 1.01 6.61
C LEU A 95 14.17 1.37 8.11
N SER A 96 13.32 2.30 8.49
CA SER A 96 13.26 2.81 9.86
C SER A 96 11.82 3.04 10.32
N LEU A 97 11.57 2.77 11.60
CA LEU A 97 10.31 3.08 12.26
C LEU A 97 10.12 4.59 12.53
N GLN A 98 11.20 5.36 12.50
CA GLN A 98 11.22 6.77 12.95
C GLN A 98 10.73 7.77 11.89
N HIS A 99 10.54 7.35 10.65
CA HIS A 99 10.19 8.27 9.55
C HIS A 99 8.70 8.64 9.47
N ASN A 100 7.83 8.01 10.26
CA ASN A 100 6.41 8.33 10.23
C ASN A 100 6.03 9.39 11.27
N LYS A 101 5.98 10.65 10.84
CA LYS A 101 5.42 11.76 11.61
C LYS A 101 3.89 11.89 11.50
N ASN A 102 3.24 11.02 10.75
CA ASN A 102 1.81 11.09 10.49
C ASN A 102 1.03 10.26 11.51
N ILE A 103 -0.16 10.71 11.85
CA ILE A 103 -1.16 9.94 12.59
C ILE A 103 -1.67 8.83 11.66
N ASN A 104 -1.27 7.59 11.93
CA ASN A 104 -1.62 6.41 11.14
C ASN A 104 -2.51 5.46 11.95
N ASP A 105 -3.11 4.47 11.27
CA ASP A 105 -4.07 3.51 11.83
C ASP A 105 -3.58 2.74 13.07
N PHE A 106 -2.28 2.50 13.17
CA PHE A 106 -1.63 1.77 14.27
C PHE A 106 -0.44 2.55 14.86
N GLY A 107 -0.43 3.88 14.69
CA GLY A 107 0.63 4.74 15.20
C GLY A 107 1.94 4.60 14.44
N ASN A 108 3.07 4.65 15.16
CA ASN A 108 4.40 4.56 14.56
C ASN A 108 4.68 3.16 14.01
N GLY A 109 5.15 3.09 12.78
CA GLY A 109 5.48 1.84 12.12
C GLY A 109 5.90 2.04 10.66
N PHE A 110 6.39 1.00 10.03
CA PHE A 110 6.62 0.95 8.60
C PHE A 110 5.45 0.20 7.94
N TYR A 111 4.75 0.84 7.02
CA TYR A 111 3.49 0.37 6.46
C TYR A 111 3.67 -0.17 5.05
N CYS A 112 3.17 -1.37 4.79
CA CYS A 112 3.15 -1.99 3.46
C CYS A 112 1.75 -2.52 3.14
N GLY A 113 1.42 -2.60 1.85
CA GLY A 113 0.21 -3.24 1.36
C GLY A 113 0.49 -4.61 0.74
N GLU A 114 -0.50 -5.48 0.70
CA GLU A 114 -0.45 -6.73 -0.07
C GLU A 114 -0.71 -6.53 -1.56
N SER A 115 -1.33 -5.41 -1.93
CA SER A 115 -1.73 -5.08 -3.30
C SER A 115 -0.86 -4.00 -3.88
N LEU A 116 -0.32 -4.27 -5.07
CA LEU A 116 0.40 -3.31 -5.89
C LEU A 116 -0.49 -2.09 -6.17
N GLU A 117 -1.73 -2.31 -6.62
CA GLU A 117 -2.66 -1.22 -6.95
C GLU A 117 -2.88 -0.27 -5.79
N GLN A 118 -3.19 -0.81 -4.62
CA GLN A 118 -3.46 0.01 -3.44
C GLN A 118 -2.24 0.82 -3.05
N SER A 119 -1.05 0.20 -3.09
CA SER A 119 0.20 0.87 -2.76
C SER A 119 0.53 1.99 -3.76
N VAL A 120 0.25 1.80 -5.06
CA VAL A 120 0.39 2.85 -6.07
C VAL A 120 -0.62 3.96 -5.85
N MET A 121 -1.89 3.64 -5.57
CA MET A 121 -2.95 4.63 -5.34
C MET A 121 -2.62 5.62 -4.21
N PHE A 122 -1.88 5.18 -3.19
CA PHE A 122 -1.44 6.08 -2.10
C PHE A 122 -0.45 7.13 -2.54
N VAL A 123 0.34 6.86 -3.58
CA VAL A 123 1.44 7.73 -4.00
C VAL A 123 1.30 8.29 -5.42
N ALA A 124 0.27 7.88 -6.16
CA ALA A 124 0.08 8.28 -7.55
C ALA A 124 -0.02 9.80 -7.77
N THR A 125 -0.50 10.55 -6.78
CA THR A 125 -0.60 12.02 -6.86
C THR A 125 0.73 12.74 -6.65
N TYR A 126 1.78 12.04 -6.19
CA TYR A 126 3.08 12.65 -5.93
C TYR A 126 4.00 12.50 -7.16
N PRO A 127 4.59 13.60 -7.67
CA PRO A 127 5.40 13.57 -8.91
C PRO A 127 6.60 12.64 -8.84
N LYS A 128 7.28 12.62 -7.69
CA LYS A 128 8.52 11.85 -7.47
C LYS A 128 8.31 10.54 -6.72
N SER A 129 7.08 10.03 -6.72
CA SER A 129 6.76 8.79 -6.02
C SER A 129 7.46 7.58 -6.61
N SER A 130 7.71 6.61 -5.77
CA SER A 130 8.27 5.30 -6.13
C SER A 130 7.43 4.20 -5.50
N LEU A 131 7.39 3.06 -6.14
CA LEU A 131 6.86 1.83 -5.59
C LEU A 131 8.03 0.89 -5.31
N TYR A 132 8.02 0.24 -4.15
CA TYR A 132 8.98 -0.79 -3.77
C TYR A 132 8.30 -2.14 -3.65
N MET A 133 8.89 -3.17 -4.22
CA MET A 133 8.56 -4.56 -3.98
C MET A 133 9.47 -5.10 -2.88
N LEU A 134 8.87 -5.68 -1.87
CA LEU A 134 9.53 -6.10 -0.65
C LEU A 134 9.22 -7.56 -0.38
N LYS A 135 10.23 -8.34 -0.02
CA LYS A 135 10.05 -9.69 0.53
C LYS A 135 10.13 -9.64 2.04
N PHE A 136 9.11 -10.14 2.71
CA PHE A 136 9.05 -10.20 4.16
C PHE A 136 9.03 -11.64 4.64
N ASN A 137 10.00 -12.01 5.49
CA ASN A 137 10.06 -13.32 6.12
C ASN A 137 9.43 -13.26 7.53
N GLN A 138 8.35 -14.00 7.73
CA GLN A 138 7.55 -13.99 8.96
C GLN A 138 8.15 -14.88 10.08
N THR A 139 9.22 -15.64 9.80
CA THR A 139 9.77 -16.63 10.71
C THR A 139 10.26 -16.00 12.02
N GLY A 140 9.81 -16.55 13.13
CA GLY A 140 10.26 -16.15 14.47
C GLY A 140 9.71 -14.80 14.95
N LEU A 141 8.71 -14.24 14.26
CA LEU A 141 8.06 -12.97 14.60
C LEU A 141 6.69 -13.19 15.22
N LYS A 142 6.32 -12.29 16.13
CA LYS A 142 5.01 -12.24 16.76
C LYS A 142 4.06 -11.38 15.93
N LYS A 143 3.03 -12.02 15.36
CA LYS A 143 1.99 -11.39 14.58
C LYS A 143 0.77 -11.07 15.44
N LYS A 144 0.14 -9.92 15.22
CA LYS A 144 -1.24 -9.65 15.56
C LYS A 144 -2.05 -9.42 14.28
N GLU A 145 -3.23 -10.03 14.21
CA GLU A 145 -4.12 -9.92 13.07
C GLU A 145 -5.43 -9.29 13.53
N TYR A 146 -5.93 -8.32 12.75
CA TYR A 146 -7.22 -7.68 12.94
C TYR A 146 -8.14 -8.00 11.77
N SER A 147 -9.41 -8.12 12.08
CA SER A 147 -10.52 -8.14 11.13
C SER A 147 -11.34 -6.86 11.26
N VAL A 148 -12.31 -6.64 10.37
CA VAL A 148 -13.25 -5.52 10.50
C VAL A 148 -14.21 -5.83 11.63
N ASP A 149 -13.84 -5.41 12.85
CA ASP A 149 -14.61 -5.60 14.07
C ASP A 149 -14.48 -4.39 15.02
N ARG A 150 -15.16 -4.47 16.16
CA ARG A 150 -15.14 -3.41 17.19
C ARG A 150 -13.72 -3.14 17.70
N GLU A 151 -12.89 -4.17 17.91
CA GLU A 151 -11.52 -3.99 18.39
C GLU A 151 -10.67 -3.21 17.39
N TRP A 152 -10.77 -3.57 16.11
CA TRP A 152 -10.05 -2.88 15.04
C TRP A 152 -10.50 -1.42 14.89
N MET A 153 -11.83 -1.14 14.89
CA MET A 153 -12.35 0.22 14.77
C MET A 153 -11.89 1.11 15.93
N LEU A 154 -11.96 0.60 17.16
CA LEU A 154 -11.50 1.33 18.35
C LEU A 154 -9.98 1.50 18.37
N THR A 155 -9.20 0.53 17.87
CA THR A 155 -7.74 0.63 17.76
C THR A 155 -7.35 1.76 16.80
N ILE A 156 -7.98 1.83 15.63
CA ILE A 156 -7.74 2.93 14.68
C ILE A 156 -8.14 4.28 15.29
N ALA A 157 -9.33 4.37 15.88
CA ALA A 157 -9.79 5.59 16.53
C ALA A 157 -8.86 6.06 17.65
N TYR A 158 -8.32 5.11 18.43
CA TYR A 158 -7.33 5.40 19.47
C TYR A 158 -6.04 5.99 18.87
N HIS A 159 -5.44 5.34 17.89
CA HIS A 159 -4.20 5.82 17.27
C HIS A 159 -4.39 7.11 16.47
N ARG A 160 -5.61 7.38 16.00
CA ARG A 160 -5.97 8.66 15.36
C ARG A 160 -6.48 9.71 16.35
N GLU A 161 -6.24 9.51 17.66
CA GLU A 161 -6.48 10.47 18.75
C GLU A 161 -7.96 10.84 18.95
N ARG A 162 -8.91 10.02 18.46
CA ARG A 162 -10.35 10.26 18.59
C ARG A 162 -10.92 9.80 19.94
N LEU A 163 -10.15 9.06 20.74
CA LEU A 163 -10.58 8.48 22.02
C LEU A 163 -9.83 9.06 23.23
N ASN A 164 -9.18 10.22 23.10
CA ASN A 164 -8.39 10.84 24.17
C ASN A 164 -9.20 11.13 25.42
N GLU A 165 -10.46 11.52 25.29
CA GLU A 165 -11.37 11.76 26.43
C GLU A 165 -11.69 10.49 27.22
N TYR A 166 -11.58 9.31 26.59
CA TYR A 166 -11.81 8.00 27.20
C TYR A 166 -10.51 7.29 27.65
N ALA A 167 -9.37 8.00 27.73
CA ALA A 167 -8.07 7.41 28.06
C ALA A 167 -8.05 6.63 29.39
N ASN A 168 -8.93 6.97 30.35
CA ASN A 168 -9.06 6.28 31.62
C ASN A 168 -9.99 5.07 31.60
N ASN A 169 -10.74 4.85 30.53
CA ASN A 169 -11.63 3.70 30.38
C ASN A 169 -10.82 2.40 30.28
N LYS A 170 -11.32 1.32 30.93
CA LYS A 170 -10.64 0.01 30.97
C LYS A 170 -10.46 -0.60 29.59
N LEU A 171 -11.46 -0.47 28.71
CA LEU A 171 -11.42 -0.98 27.34
C LEU A 171 -10.35 -0.23 26.52
N ILE A 172 -10.31 1.09 26.63
CA ILE A 172 -9.31 1.91 25.92
C ILE A 172 -7.88 1.62 26.39
N LYS A 173 -7.66 1.42 27.70
CA LYS A 173 -6.36 0.98 28.23
C LYS A 173 -5.95 -0.39 27.67
N LYS A 174 -6.90 -1.33 27.53
CA LYS A 174 -6.64 -2.63 26.90
C LYS A 174 -6.26 -2.48 25.43
N ILE A 175 -6.93 -1.61 24.69
CA ILE A 175 -6.62 -1.30 23.28
C ILE A 175 -5.23 -0.67 23.18
N ALA A 176 -4.93 0.31 24.01
CA ALA A 176 -3.61 0.98 24.02
C ALA A 176 -2.44 0.01 24.18
N SER A 177 -2.62 -1.04 25.02
CA SER A 177 -1.60 -2.07 25.26
C SER A 177 -1.69 -3.30 24.34
N ALA A 178 -2.69 -3.36 23.45
CA ALA A 178 -2.99 -4.57 22.67
C ALA A 178 -1.86 -4.99 21.71
N ASN A 179 -1.00 -4.05 21.32
CA ASN A 179 0.11 -4.28 20.40
C ASN A 179 1.48 -4.34 21.11
N GLU A 180 1.50 -4.31 22.44
CA GLU A 180 2.75 -4.49 23.19
C GLU A 180 3.35 -5.87 22.96
N ASN A 181 4.66 -5.93 22.73
CA ASN A 181 5.42 -7.16 22.42
C ASN A 181 5.01 -7.86 21.13
N ILE A 182 4.37 -7.17 20.19
CA ILE A 182 4.09 -7.63 18.83
C ILE A 182 5.18 -7.09 17.91
N ASP A 183 5.58 -7.90 16.92
CA ASP A 183 6.61 -7.50 15.95
C ASP A 183 5.96 -6.82 14.72
N TYR A 184 4.80 -7.32 14.28
CA TYR A 184 4.06 -6.76 13.16
C TYR A 184 2.56 -7.04 13.25
N ILE A 185 1.78 -6.18 12.61
CA ILE A 185 0.32 -6.23 12.55
C ILE A 185 -0.10 -6.52 11.11
N VAL A 186 -1.11 -7.36 10.92
CA VAL A 186 -1.82 -7.56 9.66
C VAL A 186 -3.25 -7.09 9.87
N ALA A 187 -3.73 -6.16 9.06
CA ALA A 187 -5.03 -5.55 9.27
C ALA A 187 -5.65 -5.01 7.97
N PRO A 188 -6.97 -4.87 7.92
CA PRO A 188 -7.61 -4.09 6.86
C PRO A 188 -7.09 -2.65 6.86
N ILE A 189 -7.04 -2.03 5.68
CA ILE A 189 -6.65 -0.62 5.53
C ILE A 189 -7.85 0.27 5.85
N ALA A 190 -7.66 1.27 6.73
CA ALA A 190 -8.63 2.34 6.91
C ALA A 190 -8.10 3.62 6.24
N ASP A 191 -8.40 3.81 4.96
CA ASP A 191 -8.10 5.07 4.31
C ASP A 191 -8.97 6.21 4.91
N ASN A 192 -8.70 7.45 4.55
CA ASN A 192 -9.39 8.60 5.15
C ASN A 192 -10.92 8.52 5.06
N ARG A 193 -11.46 7.89 4.02
CA ARG A 193 -12.91 7.74 3.82
C ARG A 193 -13.49 6.63 4.69
N MET A 194 -12.77 5.55 4.86
CA MET A 194 -13.16 4.50 5.80
C MET A 194 -13.10 5.03 7.22
N PHE A 195 -12.14 5.91 7.48
CA PHE A 195 -12.04 6.59 8.76
C PHE A 195 -13.22 7.52 9.04
N GLU A 196 -13.81 8.20 8.05
CA GLU A 196 -15.06 8.98 8.21
C GLU A 196 -16.23 8.11 8.68
N ILE A 197 -16.29 6.83 8.29
CA ILE A 197 -17.28 5.89 8.77
C ILE A 197 -17.01 5.52 10.25
N ILE A 198 -15.75 5.31 10.61
CA ILE A 198 -15.33 5.08 11.99
C ILE A 198 -15.64 6.32 12.85
N ASP A 199 -15.36 7.52 12.34
CA ASP A 199 -15.71 8.77 13.01
C ASP A 199 -17.21 8.88 13.31
N SER A 200 -18.07 8.54 12.33
CA SER A 200 -19.52 8.51 12.56
C SER A 200 -19.93 7.55 13.70
N PHE A 201 -19.19 6.45 13.90
CA PHE A 201 -19.41 5.57 15.06
C PHE A 201 -18.92 6.20 16.36
N ILE A 202 -17.74 6.80 16.37
CA ILE A 202 -17.16 7.47 17.54
C ILE A 202 -18.00 8.69 17.98
N ASP A 203 -18.58 9.41 17.01
CA ASP A 203 -19.46 10.54 17.26
C ASP A 203 -20.89 10.11 17.66
N GLY A 204 -21.16 8.80 17.78
CA GLY A 204 -22.45 8.26 18.21
C GLY A 204 -23.56 8.38 17.16
N GLU A 205 -23.23 8.66 15.89
CA GLU A 205 -24.21 8.75 14.80
C GLU A 205 -24.70 7.38 14.32
N ILE A 206 -23.84 6.36 14.41
CA ILE A 206 -24.12 4.97 14.04
C ILE A 206 -23.61 4.02 15.12
N THR A 207 -24.16 2.81 15.15
CA THR A 207 -23.70 1.76 16.06
C THR A 207 -22.45 1.06 15.53
N ASP A 208 -21.78 0.29 16.39
CA ASP A 208 -20.61 -0.53 16.01
C ASP A 208 -20.93 -1.55 14.91
N VAL A 209 -22.06 -2.26 15.01
CA VAL A 209 -22.50 -3.23 13.99
C VAL A 209 -22.80 -2.52 12.68
N GLN A 210 -23.47 -1.38 12.73
CA GLN A 210 -23.75 -0.58 11.53
C GLN A 210 -22.46 -0.09 10.88
N CYS A 211 -21.48 0.39 11.65
CA CYS A 211 -20.16 0.79 11.19
C CYS A 211 -19.43 -0.39 10.52
N GLN A 212 -19.37 -1.54 11.20
CA GLN A 212 -18.73 -2.77 10.69
C GLN A 212 -19.30 -3.18 9.33
N HIS A 213 -20.62 -3.19 9.18
CA HIS A 213 -21.25 -3.54 7.90
C HIS A 213 -21.02 -2.50 6.81
N CYS A 214 -20.97 -1.21 7.14
CA CYS A 214 -20.59 -0.17 6.19
C CYS A 214 -19.16 -0.36 5.67
N LEU A 215 -18.23 -0.68 6.53
CA LEU A 215 -16.83 -0.94 6.17
C LEU A 215 -16.69 -2.24 5.39
N SER A 216 -17.32 -3.33 5.82
CA SER A 216 -17.28 -4.64 5.15
C SER A 216 -17.97 -4.65 3.78
N ALA A 217 -18.87 -3.69 3.51
CA ALA A 217 -19.50 -3.54 2.20
C ALA A 217 -18.49 -3.05 1.12
N THR A 218 -17.33 -2.57 1.54
CA THR A 218 -16.26 -2.10 0.66
C THR A 218 -15.14 -3.14 0.57
N ASN A 219 -14.33 -3.07 -0.47
CA ASN A 219 -13.15 -3.92 -0.57
C ASN A 219 -11.96 -3.21 0.13
N LEU A 220 -11.80 -3.48 1.42
CA LEU A 220 -10.64 -3.03 2.17
C LEU A 220 -9.46 -3.93 1.81
N GLY A 221 -8.37 -3.37 1.32
CA GLY A 221 -7.15 -4.15 1.20
C GLY A 221 -6.51 -4.44 2.55
N MET A 222 -5.50 -5.29 2.53
CA MET A 222 -4.75 -5.63 3.74
C MET A 222 -3.45 -4.85 3.80
N GLN A 223 -3.07 -4.44 5.00
CA GLN A 223 -1.80 -3.79 5.30
C GLN A 223 -1.00 -4.60 6.32
N TYR A 224 0.30 -4.54 6.17
CA TYR A 224 1.29 -5.02 7.13
C TYR A 224 1.95 -3.80 7.77
N VAL A 225 1.91 -3.75 9.09
CA VAL A 225 2.50 -2.66 9.86
C VAL A 225 3.60 -3.22 10.74
N PHE A 226 4.83 -2.86 10.43
CA PHE A 226 6.02 -3.30 11.18
C PHE A 226 6.26 -2.33 12.32
N ILE A 227 6.22 -2.83 13.55
CA ILE A 227 6.32 -2.02 14.77
C ILE A 227 7.54 -2.36 15.63
N SER A 228 8.35 -3.33 15.21
CA SER A 228 9.63 -3.66 15.85
C SER A 228 10.80 -3.61 14.86
N GLN A 229 11.99 -3.27 15.35
CA GLN A 229 13.21 -3.33 14.55
C GLN A 229 13.51 -4.76 14.07
N LYS A 230 13.16 -5.76 14.87
CA LYS A 230 13.28 -7.18 14.53
C LYS A 230 12.46 -7.50 13.27
N ALA A 231 11.23 -6.99 13.16
CA ALA A 231 10.39 -7.20 11.98
C ALA A 231 10.95 -6.49 10.75
N LEU A 232 11.46 -5.25 10.90
CA LEU A 232 12.11 -4.54 9.79
C LEU A 232 13.34 -5.27 9.25
N SER A 233 14.14 -5.90 10.12
CA SER A 233 15.33 -6.66 9.71
C SER A 233 15.00 -7.92 8.92
N ASN A 234 13.72 -8.35 8.93
CA ASN A 234 13.23 -9.48 8.15
C ASN A 234 12.67 -9.07 6.78
N ILE A 235 12.77 -7.79 6.42
CA ILE A 235 12.36 -7.26 5.12
C ILE A 235 13.58 -7.17 4.20
N THR A 236 13.45 -7.71 3.00
CA THR A 236 14.39 -7.52 1.91
C THR A 236 13.76 -6.65 0.83
N MET A 237 14.39 -5.53 0.49
CA MET A 237 13.97 -4.74 -0.67
C MET A 237 14.39 -5.48 -1.94
N LEU A 238 13.41 -5.92 -2.74
CA LEU A 238 13.65 -6.64 -3.99
C LEU A 238 13.91 -5.66 -5.12
N GLU A 239 13.03 -4.67 -5.26
CA GLU A 239 13.07 -3.77 -6.39
C GLU A 239 12.42 -2.42 -6.09
N ARG A 240 12.93 -1.37 -6.74
CA ARG A 240 12.28 -0.08 -6.88
C ARG A 240 11.65 0.02 -8.27
N CYS A 241 10.34 0.12 -8.36
CA CYS A 241 9.58 0.18 -9.59
C CYS A 241 9.33 1.62 -10.01
N TYR A 242 9.51 1.91 -11.28
CA TYR A 242 9.13 3.19 -11.85
C TYR A 242 7.63 3.23 -12.12
N LEU A 243 7.01 4.37 -11.81
CA LEU A 243 5.60 4.65 -12.08
C LEU A 243 5.52 5.79 -13.08
N CYS A 244 5.26 5.49 -14.35
CA CYS A 244 5.06 6.53 -15.35
C CYS A 244 3.71 7.24 -15.16
N GLU A 245 3.57 8.42 -15.73
CA GLU A 245 2.39 9.27 -15.57
C GLU A 245 1.10 8.57 -16.04
N ASN A 246 1.16 7.86 -17.15
CA ASN A 246 0.02 7.10 -17.68
C ASN A 246 -0.43 5.99 -16.72
N GLU A 247 0.50 5.29 -16.09
CA GLU A 247 0.21 4.26 -15.10
C GLU A 247 -0.43 4.86 -13.85
N LYS A 248 0.13 5.95 -13.32
CA LYS A 248 -0.44 6.68 -12.17
C LYS A 248 -1.87 7.12 -12.43
N ASN A 249 -2.11 7.72 -13.59
CA ASN A 249 -3.43 8.21 -13.99
C ASN A 249 -4.46 7.07 -14.11
N ALA A 250 -4.06 5.91 -14.64
CA ALA A 250 -4.93 4.74 -14.71
C ALA A 250 -5.37 4.27 -13.32
N TYR A 251 -4.45 4.20 -12.34
CA TYR A 251 -4.79 3.84 -10.96
C TYR A 251 -5.66 4.90 -10.26
N LEU A 252 -5.43 6.19 -10.52
CA LEU A 252 -6.28 7.25 -9.96
C LEU A 252 -7.71 7.18 -10.51
N ASN A 253 -7.89 6.92 -11.81
CA ASN A 253 -9.20 6.74 -12.43
C ASN A 253 -9.92 5.51 -11.84
N ALA A 254 -9.24 4.36 -11.76
CA ALA A 254 -9.80 3.16 -11.15
C ALA A 254 -10.22 3.37 -9.69
N ARG A 255 -9.43 4.15 -8.93
CA ARG A 255 -9.77 4.56 -7.56
C ARG A 255 -11.06 5.38 -7.51
N GLN A 256 -11.25 6.30 -8.44
CA GLN A 256 -12.44 7.17 -8.48
C GLN A 256 -13.70 6.39 -8.85
N GLU A 257 -13.61 5.44 -9.79
CA GLU A 257 -14.71 4.54 -10.16
C GLU A 257 -15.11 3.64 -8.99
N SER A 258 -14.13 3.01 -8.34
CA SER A 258 -14.35 2.19 -7.15
C SER A 258 -15.01 2.98 -6.01
N PHE A 259 -14.65 4.25 -5.87
CA PHE A 259 -15.24 5.12 -4.86
C PHE A 259 -16.74 5.33 -5.03
N SER A 260 -17.20 5.62 -6.24
CA SER A 260 -18.63 5.84 -6.51
C SER A 260 -19.46 4.60 -6.15
N MET A 261 -19.00 3.41 -6.58
CA MET A 261 -19.67 2.16 -6.23
C MET A 261 -19.69 1.87 -4.72
N ASN A 262 -18.60 2.16 -4.03
CA ASN A 262 -18.50 1.91 -2.59
C ASN A 262 -19.41 2.86 -1.79
N GLN A 263 -19.58 4.10 -2.21
CA GLN A 263 -20.52 5.03 -1.55
C GLN A 263 -21.94 4.48 -1.53
N ASP A 264 -22.43 3.91 -2.62
CA ASP A 264 -23.79 3.37 -2.67
C ASP A 264 -23.93 2.11 -1.82
N LYS A 265 -22.93 1.23 -1.80
CA LYS A 265 -22.90 0.07 -0.90
C LYS A 265 -22.94 0.49 0.58
N VAL A 266 -22.18 1.51 0.97
CA VAL A 266 -22.17 2.06 2.33
C VAL A 266 -23.54 2.62 2.70
N LYS A 267 -24.20 3.38 1.81
CA LYS A 267 -25.56 3.91 2.04
C LYS A 267 -26.57 2.78 2.29
N ILE A 268 -26.49 1.71 1.48
CA ILE A 268 -27.35 0.54 1.62
C ILE A 268 -27.12 -0.14 2.97
N ALA A 269 -25.86 -0.41 3.32
CA ALA A 269 -25.50 -1.04 4.60
C ALA A 269 -25.94 -0.17 5.79
N ARG A 270 -25.70 1.15 5.74
CA ARG A 270 -26.12 2.11 6.78
C ARG A 270 -27.64 2.10 7.01
N LYS A 271 -28.42 1.92 5.95
CA LYS A 271 -29.89 1.78 6.05
C LYS A 271 -30.31 0.42 6.59
N GLN A 272 -29.71 -0.65 6.08
CA GLN A 272 -30.08 -2.03 6.40
C GLN A 272 -29.82 -2.39 7.88
N TYR A 273 -28.68 -1.94 8.41
CA TYR A 273 -28.25 -2.26 9.77
C TYR A 273 -28.53 -1.13 10.78
N ARG A 274 -29.47 -0.26 10.45
CA ARG A 274 -29.85 0.86 11.34
C ARG A 274 -30.36 0.33 12.68
N ASN A 275 -29.82 0.88 13.77
CA ASN A 275 -30.14 0.51 15.16
C ASN A 275 -29.75 -0.94 15.55
N HIS A 276 -28.90 -1.62 14.77
CA HIS A 276 -28.32 -2.89 15.19
C HIS A 276 -26.99 -2.63 15.91
N GLY A 277 -26.74 -3.29 17.04
CA GLY A 277 -25.52 -3.14 17.85
C GLY A 277 -25.61 -2.01 18.88
N ASP A 278 -24.44 -1.62 19.40
CA ASP A 278 -24.29 -0.67 20.50
C ASP A 278 -23.72 0.66 20.03
N TYR A 279 -24.17 1.76 20.62
CA TYR A 279 -23.53 3.06 20.44
C TYR A 279 -22.26 3.16 21.26
N ILE A 280 -21.34 4.05 20.86
CA ILE A 280 -20.04 4.21 21.53
C ILE A 280 -20.19 4.52 23.03
N GLU A 281 -21.16 5.33 23.41
CA GLU A 281 -21.43 5.68 24.80
C GLU A 281 -21.83 4.47 25.65
N ASP A 282 -22.58 3.51 25.09
CA ASP A 282 -22.96 2.28 25.79
C ASP A 282 -21.78 1.31 25.95
N ILE A 283 -20.86 1.33 24.99
CA ILE A 283 -19.63 0.51 25.00
C ILE A 283 -18.60 1.05 26.01
N LEU A 284 -18.53 2.36 26.19
CA LEU A 284 -17.53 3.04 27.02
C LEU A 284 -18.05 3.44 28.42
N ARG A 285 -19.26 3.07 28.77
CA ARG A 285 -19.76 3.13 30.15
C ARG A 285 -19.07 2.05 31.00
#